data_5943fcae438d25a3042c976d93235ae1
#
_entry.id   5943fcae438d25a3042c976d93235ae1
#
_cell.length_a   1.000
_cell.length_b   1.000
_cell.length_c   1.000
_cell.angle_alpha   90.00
_cell.angle_beta   90.00
_cell.angle_gamma   90.00
#
_symmetry.space_group_name_H-M   'P 1'
#
loop_
_entity.id
_entity.type
_entity.pdbx_description
1 polymer ?
#
loop_
_entity_poly.entity_id
_entity_poly.type
_entity_poly.pdbx_seq_one_letter_code
_entity_poly.pdbx_strand_id
1 'polypeptide(L)'
;AEFPVGREQVHAFLVRKWAKELDYRLIKELWAFTDNRIAVRFVYEWHDDSGQWFRSHGNENWQFTELGYMEQRHASINDRPIAASERLFHWPLGARPQDHAGLTALGL
;
A
#
# COMPACT_ATOMS: atom_id res chain seq x y z
N ALA A 1 0.80 -12.20 -9.68
CA ALA A 1 1.51 -11.41 -8.68
C ALA A 1 2.33 -12.31 -7.77
N GLU A 2 3.54 -11.90 -7.47
CA GLU A 2 4.40 -12.62 -6.54
C GLU A 2 3.94 -12.41 -5.12
N PHE A 3 3.96 -13.48 -4.33
CA PHE A 3 3.75 -13.40 -2.89
C PHE A 3 5.11 -13.54 -2.20
N PRO A 4 5.71 -12.46 -1.70
CA PRO A 4 6.99 -12.58 -1.02
C PRO A 4 6.81 -13.37 0.27
N VAL A 5 7.67 -14.36 0.47
CA VAL A 5 7.70 -15.22 1.64
C VAL A 5 9.09 -15.08 2.29
N GLY A 6 9.11 -14.83 3.59
CA GLY A 6 10.34 -14.65 4.31
C GLY A 6 10.90 -13.23 4.21
N ARG A 7 11.73 -12.87 5.16
CA ARG A 7 12.23 -11.51 5.34
C ARG A 7 13.05 -10.99 4.16
N GLU A 8 13.93 -11.82 3.61
CA GLU A 8 14.79 -11.43 2.50
C GLU A 8 14.02 -11.19 1.21
N GLN A 9 13.02 -12.03 0.93
CA GLN A 9 12.17 -11.87 -0.26
C GLN A 9 11.29 -10.63 -0.16
N VAL A 10 10.77 -10.33 1.03
CA VAL A 10 9.99 -9.12 1.28
C VAL A 10 10.86 -7.89 1.06
N HIS A 11 12.09 -7.88 1.59
CA HIS A 11 13.02 -6.77 1.41
C HIS A 11 13.35 -6.54 -0.07
N ALA A 12 13.68 -7.59 -0.82
CA ALA A 12 13.99 -7.50 -2.24
C ALA A 12 12.79 -6.99 -3.06
N PHE A 13 11.58 -7.43 -2.73
CA PHE A 13 10.35 -6.97 -3.36
C PHE A 13 10.15 -5.47 -3.15
N LEU A 14 10.32 -4.98 -1.93
CA LEU A 14 10.15 -3.56 -1.61
C LEU A 14 11.19 -2.69 -2.31
N VAL A 15 12.45 -3.12 -2.38
CA VAL A 15 13.50 -2.39 -3.09
C VAL A 15 13.17 -2.24 -4.57
N ARG A 16 12.72 -3.31 -5.24
CA ARG A 16 12.31 -3.26 -6.64
C ARG A 16 11.12 -2.33 -6.86
N LYS A 17 10.15 -2.36 -5.95
CA LYS A 17 8.97 -1.51 -6.01
C LYS A 17 9.34 -0.03 -5.91
N TRP A 18 10.15 0.33 -4.92
CA TRP A 18 10.55 1.72 -4.72
C TRP A 18 11.40 2.30 -5.85
N ALA A 19 12.15 1.47 -6.56
CA ALA A 19 12.92 1.91 -7.73
C ALA A 19 12.03 2.35 -8.90
N LYS A 20 10.78 1.86 -8.98
CA LYS A 20 9.83 2.14 -10.07
C LYS A 20 8.75 3.15 -9.72
N GLU A 21 8.42 3.27 -8.45
CA GLU A 21 7.30 4.09 -7.96
C GLU A 21 7.85 5.35 -7.29
N LEU A 22 7.90 6.45 -8.05
CA LEU A 22 8.44 7.73 -7.61
C LEU A 22 7.37 8.56 -6.89
N ASP A 23 7.80 9.39 -5.95
CA ASP A 23 6.93 10.26 -5.14
C ASP A 23 5.76 9.52 -4.47
N TYR A 24 6.05 8.33 -3.99
CA TYR A 24 5.10 7.39 -3.42
C TYR A 24 4.49 7.89 -2.11
N ARG A 25 3.17 7.88 -2.03
CA ARG A 25 2.41 8.23 -0.83
C ARG A 25 1.32 7.20 -0.60
N LEU A 26 1.26 6.68 0.62
CA LEU A 26 0.42 5.54 0.99
C LEU A 26 -0.51 5.87 2.13
N ILE A 27 -1.77 5.44 2.01
CA ILE A 27 -2.71 5.36 3.13
C ILE A 27 -3.17 3.91 3.27
N LYS A 28 -2.99 3.33 4.45
CA LYS A 28 -3.54 2.03 4.83
C LYS A 28 -4.71 2.20 5.79
N GLU A 29 -5.66 1.28 5.71
CA GLU A 29 -6.82 1.25 6.60
C GLU A 29 -7.10 -0.19 7.01
N LEU A 30 -7.28 -0.41 8.31
CA LEU A 30 -7.74 -1.69 8.82
C LEU A 30 -9.18 -1.90 8.35
N TRP A 31 -9.43 -3.00 7.63
CA TRP A 31 -10.77 -3.32 7.13
C TRP A 31 -11.52 -4.26 8.05
N ALA A 32 -10.87 -5.33 8.50
CA ALA A 32 -11.47 -6.33 9.38
C ALA A 32 -10.39 -7.15 10.06
N PHE A 33 -10.73 -7.77 11.16
CA PHE A 33 -9.86 -8.75 11.79
C PHE A 33 -10.70 -9.81 12.52
N THR A 34 -10.13 -11.01 12.64
CA THR A 34 -10.70 -12.08 13.45
C THR A 34 -9.56 -13.01 13.88
N ASP A 35 -9.51 -13.34 15.17
CA ASP A 35 -8.46 -14.17 15.75
C ASP A 35 -7.06 -13.70 15.35
N ASN A 36 -6.31 -14.53 14.61
CA ASN A 36 -4.96 -14.23 14.16
C ASN A 36 -4.90 -13.74 12.70
N ARG A 37 -6.03 -13.31 12.14
CA ARG A 37 -6.12 -12.83 10.75
C ARG A 37 -6.54 -11.38 10.71
N ILE A 38 -5.88 -10.63 9.83
CA ILE A 38 -6.14 -9.19 9.64
C ILE A 38 -6.28 -8.93 8.14
N ALA A 39 -7.33 -8.19 7.78
CA ALA A 39 -7.52 -7.68 6.44
C ALA A 39 -7.33 -6.17 6.45
N VAL A 40 -6.45 -5.66 5.58
CA VAL A 40 -6.23 -4.24 5.39
C VAL A 40 -6.47 -3.87 3.95
N ARG A 41 -6.95 -2.66 3.73
CA ARG A 41 -6.97 -2.08 2.40
C ARG A 41 -6.02 -0.89 2.35
N PHE A 42 -5.53 -0.58 1.16
CA PHE A 42 -4.63 0.54 0.98
C PHE A 42 -4.84 1.19 -0.38
N VAL A 43 -4.49 2.46 -0.44
CA VAL A 43 -4.40 3.22 -1.68
C VAL A 43 -3.09 3.98 -1.64
N TYR A 44 -2.38 4.01 -2.75
CA TYR A 44 -1.21 4.86 -2.85
C TYR A 44 -1.15 5.55 -4.21
N GLU A 45 -0.52 6.71 -4.21
CA GLU A 45 -0.28 7.49 -5.43
C GLU A 45 1.21 7.56 -5.69
N TRP A 46 1.56 7.46 -6.96
CA TRP A 46 2.95 7.46 -7.41
C TRP A 46 3.01 7.85 -8.89
N HIS A 47 4.18 8.19 -9.38
CA HIS A 47 4.40 8.38 -10.81
C HIS A 47 5.57 7.52 -11.28
N ASP A 48 5.60 7.21 -12.58
CA ASP A 48 6.73 6.53 -13.20
C ASP A 48 7.80 7.54 -13.66
N ASP A 49 8.83 7.06 -14.33
CA ASP A 49 9.93 7.89 -14.83
C ASP A 49 9.53 8.77 -16.03
N SER A 50 8.39 8.51 -16.65
CA SER A 50 7.83 9.37 -17.71
C SER A 50 6.97 10.51 -17.16
N GLY A 51 6.69 10.53 -15.86
CA GLY A 51 5.81 11.50 -15.22
C GLY A 51 4.34 11.13 -15.24
N GLN A 52 3.97 9.93 -15.68
CA GLN A 52 2.60 9.46 -15.59
C GLN A 52 2.24 9.09 -14.16
N TRP A 53 1.20 9.72 -13.63
CA TRP A 53 0.69 9.44 -12.29
C TRP A 53 -0.27 8.25 -12.29
N PHE A 54 -0.27 7.54 -11.17
CA PHE A 54 -1.14 6.39 -10.92
C PHE A 54 -1.72 6.46 -9.52
N ARG A 55 -2.91 5.93 -9.37
CA ARG A 55 -3.49 5.60 -8.06
C ARG A 55 -3.69 4.10 -8.02
N SER A 56 -3.04 3.46 -7.07
CA SER A 56 -3.08 2.00 -6.92
C SER A 56 -3.95 1.65 -5.73
N HIS A 57 -4.95 0.80 -5.98
CA HIS A 57 -5.88 0.30 -4.96
C HIS A 57 -5.55 -1.16 -4.68
N GLY A 58 -5.48 -1.50 -3.41
CA GLY A 58 -5.19 -2.87 -3.06
C GLY A 58 -5.71 -3.28 -1.71
N ASN A 59 -5.54 -4.56 -1.43
CA ASN A 59 -5.81 -5.13 -0.12
C ASN A 59 -4.76 -6.18 0.22
N GLU A 60 -4.59 -6.41 1.50
CA GLU A 60 -3.73 -7.45 2.02
C GLU A 60 -4.47 -8.24 3.08
N ASN A 61 -4.23 -9.53 3.11
CA ASN A 61 -4.72 -10.42 4.15
C ASN A 61 -3.51 -11.03 4.86
N TRP A 62 -3.45 -10.84 6.17
CA TRP A 62 -2.35 -11.32 7.00
C TRP A 62 -2.83 -12.41 7.94
N GLN A 63 -1.99 -13.42 8.16
CA GLN A 63 -2.19 -14.42 9.18
C GLN A 63 -0.95 -14.49 10.06
N PHE A 64 -1.16 -14.51 11.38
CA PHE A 64 -0.10 -14.54 12.37
C PHE A 64 -0.06 -15.88 13.08
N THR A 65 1.13 -16.26 13.55
CA THR A 65 1.29 -17.39 14.46
C THR A 65 0.77 -17.04 15.86
N GLU A 66 0.64 -18.03 16.73
CA GLU A 66 0.27 -17.81 18.15
C GLU A 66 1.25 -16.92 18.89
N LEU A 67 2.52 -16.87 18.44
CA LEU A 67 3.56 -16.02 19.01
C LEU A 67 3.57 -14.60 18.43
N GLY A 68 2.65 -14.28 17.51
CA GLY A 68 2.53 -12.94 16.92
C GLY A 68 3.40 -12.69 15.70
N TYR A 69 4.06 -13.71 15.14
CA TYR A 69 4.82 -13.58 13.91
C TYR A 69 3.92 -13.74 12.69
N MET A 70 4.17 -12.94 11.64
CA MET A 70 3.43 -13.07 10.39
C MET A 70 3.77 -14.38 9.70
N GLU A 71 2.77 -15.23 9.51
CA GLU A 71 2.89 -16.55 8.91
C GLU A 71 2.57 -16.52 7.42
N GLN A 72 1.52 -15.78 7.04
CA GLN A 72 1.08 -15.63 5.66
C GLN A 72 0.71 -14.20 5.36
N ARG A 73 0.96 -13.78 4.11
CA ARG A 73 0.57 -12.47 3.60
C ARG A 73 0.13 -12.63 2.15
N HIS A 74 -1.09 -12.24 1.87
CA HIS A 74 -1.66 -12.23 0.52
C HIS A 74 -2.00 -10.79 0.15
N ALA A 75 -1.52 -10.35 -1.01
CA ALA A 75 -1.75 -8.98 -1.47
C ALA A 75 -2.29 -8.98 -2.90
N SER A 76 -3.22 -8.07 -3.17
CA SER A 76 -3.74 -7.80 -4.51
C SER A 76 -3.73 -6.30 -4.75
N ILE A 77 -3.24 -5.88 -5.92
CA ILE A 77 -3.08 -4.47 -6.27
C ILE A 77 -3.58 -4.23 -7.69
N ASN A 78 -4.36 -3.17 -7.88
CA ASN A 78 -4.78 -2.68 -9.18
C ASN A 78 -4.29 -1.25 -9.38
N ASP A 79 -3.53 -1.01 -10.44
CA ASP A 79 -3.02 0.31 -10.78
C ASP A 79 -3.98 1.01 -11.75
N ARG A 80 -4.31 2.28 -11.45
CA ARG A 80 -5.14 3.10 -12.30
C ARG A 80 -4.38 4.36 -12.70
N PRO A 81 -4.18 4.63 -14.01
CA PRO A 81 -3.59 5.89 -14.42
C PRO A 81 -4.51 7.06 -14.09
N ILE A 82 -3.92 8.15 -13.61
CA ILE A 82 -4.63 9.39 -13.28
C ILE A 82 -3.86 10.58 -13.87
N ALA A 83 -4.56 11.71 -14.04
CA ALA A 83 -3.90 12.98 -14.30
C ALA A 83 -3.26 13.51 -13.01
N ALA A 84 -2.19 14.31 -13.13
CA ALA A 84 -1.57 14.93 -11.96
C ALA A 84 -2.57 15.79 -11.17
N SER A 85 -3.54 16.42 -11.85
CA SER A 85 -4.61 17.20 -11.23
C SER A 85 -5.62 16.37 -10.43
N GLU A 86 -5.65 15.05 -10.62
CA GLU A 86 -6.54 14.14 -9.90
C GLU A 86 -5.95 13.62 -8.58
N ARG A 87 -4.70 13.99 -8.28
CA ARG A 87 -4.02 13.54 -7.05
C ARG A 87 -4.76 14.04 -5.81
N LEU A 88 -4.82 13.17 -4.80
CA LEU A 88 -5.45 13.46 -3.51
C LEU A 88 -4.42 13.46 -2.36
N PHE A 89 -3.24 12.86 -2.56
CA PHE A 89 -2.22 12.70 -1.53
C PHE A 89 -1.12 13.75 -1.75
N HIS A 90 -1.20 14.87 -1.02
CA HIS A 90 -0.37 16.05 -1.26
C HIS A 90 0.60 16.39 -0.14
N TRP A 91 0.73 15.56 0.90
CA TRP A 91 1.71 15.84 1.96
C TRP A 91 3.14 15.66 1.43
N PRO A 92 4.16 16.26 2.09
CA PRO A 92 5.55 16.01 1.74
C PRO A 92 5.90 14.53 1.81
N LEU A 93 6.89 14.09 1.04
CA LEU A 93 7.30 12.69 1.02
C LEU A 93 7.53 12.15 2.43
N GLY A 94 7.09 10.91 2.63
CA GLY A 94 7.17 10.23 3.91
C GLY A 94 5.81 9.79 4.42
N ALA A 95 5.70 9.59 5.72
CA ALA A 95 4.49 9.11 6.36
C ALA A 95 3.36 10.15 6.25
N ARG A 96 2.13 9.65 6.09
CA ARG A 96 0.94 10.48 6.12
C ARG A 96 0.85 11.25 7.45
N PRO A 97 0.59 12.58 7.42
CA PRO A 97 0.32 13.33 8.65
C PRO A 97 -0.89 12.76 9.40
N GLN A 98 -0.87 12.83 10.72
CA GLN A 98 -1.95 12.29 11.56
C GLN A 98 -3.30 12.96 11.30
N ASP A 99 -3.29 14.23 10.93
CA ASP A 99 -4.48 15.03 10.65
C ASP A 99 -5.00 14.90 9.22
N HIS A 100 -4.29 14.17 8.36
CA HIS A 100 -4.72 13.94 6.99
C HIS A 100 -5.91 12.97 6.95
N ALA A 101 -6.89 13.26 6.08
CA ALA A 101 -8.06 12.40 5.89
C ALA A 101 -7.67 10.97 5.51
N GLY A 102 -8.39 9.99 6.05
CA GLY A 102 -8.24 8.57 5.69
C GLY A 102 -8.98 8.21 4.41
N LEU A 103 -8.91 6.95 3.99
CA LEU A 103 -9.50 6.49 2.74
C LEU A 103 -11.01 6.70 2.68
N THR A 104 -11.72 6.34 3.74
CA THR A 104 -13.18 6.51 3.80
C THR A 104 -13.57 7.99 3.65
N ALA A 105 -12.88 8.89 4.33
CA ALA A 105 -13.15 10.32 4.25
C ALA A 105 -12.84 10.91 2.87
N LEU A 106 -11.89 10.32 2.14
CA LEU A 106 -11.54 10.74 0.76
C LEU A 106 -12.44 10.10 -0.30
N GLY A 107 -13.34 9.22 0.10
CA GLY A 107 -14.21 8.50 -0.84
C GLY A 107 -13.51 7.39 -1.63
N LEU A 108 -12.43 6.87 -1.08
CA LEU A 108 -11.60 5.84 -1.73
C LEU A 108 -11.77 4.41 -1.14
#